data_a3d97f0823c18e3474bffb3f473a7e58
#
_entry.id   a3d97f0823c18e3474bffb3f473a7e58
#
_cell.length_a   1.000
_cell.length_b   1.000
_cell.length_c   1.000
_cell.angle_alpha   90.00
_cell.angle_beta   90.00
_cell.angle_gamma   90.00
#
_symmetry.space_group_name_H-M   'P 1'
#
loop_
_entity.id
_entity.type
_entity.pdbx_description
1 polymer ?
#
loop_
_entity_poly.entity_id
_entity_poly.type
_entity_poly.pdbx_seq_one_letter_code
_entity_poly.pdbx_strand_id
1 'polypeptide(L)'
;MAASASQRVLHGLVAEVWGLLRRNWFLALPPAAVLGAGADVLVLVRENLGAEIAVGLILALGFELYVAYAELIVHADRSGGPRPRTLELLRRAAPLTPALVVASIVAVSVPIAATGLLVIPGLWLLTIWSLFAPAIVHEHLGATAALKRSAAMVRGAFWAVAATVTVSILVEHAAIHATAHEAEPASGSLVMGLIVAAVVTAVVSGPAAFTISLVYERLDTGVQTRPAVGSVHPRSSAPVRSGST
;
A
#
# COMPACT_ATOMS: atom_id res chain seq x y z
N MET A 1 -16.55 25.73 -2.37
CA MET A 1 -17.00 24.37 -1.93
C MET A 1 -15.77 23.50 -1.80
N ALA A 2 -15.50 22.93 -0.63
CA ALA A 2 -14.37 22.00 -0.44
C ALA A 2 -14.70 20.67 -1.16
N ALA A 3 -13.75 20.15 -1.95
CA ALA A 3 -13.89 18.84 -2.61
C ALA A 3 -14.10 17.75 -1.56
N SER A 4 -15.00 16.79 -1.84
CA SER A 4 -15.18 15.62 -0.97
C SER A 4 -13.87 14.81 -0.86
N ALA A 5 -13.70 14.05 0.23
CA ALA A 5 -12.53 13.18 0.40
C ALA A 5 -12.34 12.22 -0.80
N SER A 6 -13.43 11.67 -1.31
CA SER A 6 -13.43 10.80 -2.49
C SER A 6 -12.96 11.52 -3.76
N GLN A 7 -13.37 12.77 -3.98
CA GLN A 7 -12.92 13.55 -5.14
C GLN A 7 -11.41 13.83 -5.08
N ARG A 8 -10.88 14.14 -3.89
CA ARG A 8 -9.43 14.35 -3.71
C ARG A 8 -8.62 13.08 -4.01
N VAL A 9 -9.12 11.92 -3.62
CA VAL A 9 -8.45 10.64 -3.89
C VAL A 9 -8.43 10.33 -5.39
N LEU A 10 -9.54 10.54 -6.09
CA LEU A 10 -9.67 10.07 -7.48
C LEU A 10 -9.08 11.04 -8.52
N HIS A 11 -9.08 12.36 -8.24
CA HIS A 11 -8.71 13.35 -9.24
C HIS A 11 -7.24 13.24 -9.66
N GLY A 12 -6.99 12.93 -10.93
CA GLY A 12 -5.66 12.88 -11.53
C GLY A 12 -4.76 11.74 -11.01
N LEU A 13 -5.29 10.78 -10.20
CA LEU A 13 -4.51 9.70 -9.58
C LEU A 13 -3.75 8.88 -10.62
N VAL A 14 -4.41 8.45 -11.69
CA VAL A 14 -3.79 7.60 -12.73
C VAL A 14 -2.63 8.32 -13.43
N ALA A 15 -2.81 9.60 -13.77
CA ALA A 15 -1.75 10.40 -14.41
C ALA A 15 -0.54 10.58 -13.47
N GLU A 16 -0.79 10.76 -12.17
CA GLU A 16 0.26 10.91 -11.17
C GLU A 16 1.01 9.60 -10.93
N VAL A 17 0.30 8.46 -10.78
CA VAL A 17 0.90 7.12 -10.69
C VAL A 17 1.79 6.86 -11.91
N TRP A 18 1.30 7.12 -13.10
CA TRP A 18 2.06 6.94 -14.33
C TRP A 18 3.29 7.85 -14.38
N GLY A 19 3.13 9.12 -13.99
CA GLY A 19 4.24 10.07 -13.89
C GLY A 19 5.34 9.62 -12.94
N LEU A 20 4.98 9.14 -11.75
CA LEU A 20 5.91 8.60 -10.75
C LEU A 20 6.62 7.34 -11.28
N LEU A 21 5.88 6.42 -11.86
CA LEU A 21 6.43 5.20 -12.42
C LEU A 21 7.44 5.49 -13.53
N ARG A 22 7.11 6.38 -14.47
CA ARG A 22 8.03 6.79 -15.54
C ARG A 22 9.31 7.44 -15.03
N ARG A 23 9.23 8.25 -13.99
CA ARG A 23 10.41 8.91 -13.41
C ARG A 23 11.29 7.97 -12.61
N ASN A 24 10.70 6.94 -11.99
CA ASN A 24 11.36 6.08 -11.00
C ASN A 24 11.35 4.59 -11.41
N TRP A 25 11.14 4.26 -12.70
CA TRP A 25 11.01 2.88 -13.17
C TRP A 25 12.21 2.00 -12.82
N PHE A 26 13.41 2.57 -12.86
CA PHE A 26 14.66 1.85 -12.54
C PHE A 26 14.81 1.53 -11.04
N LEU A 27 14.07 2.21 -10.15
CA LEU A 27 13.97 1.88 -8.73
C LEU A 27 12.82 0.90 -8.47
N ALA A 28 11.71 1.05 -9.18
CA ALA A 28 10.50 0.27 -8.97
C ALA A 28 10.59 -1.15 -9.58
N LEU A 29 11.16 -1.31 -10.76
CA LEU A 29 11.18 -2.59 -11.47
C LEU A 29 11.99 -3.70 -10.79
N PRO A 30 13.21 -3.49 -10.24
CA PRO A 30 13.98 -4.58 -9.66
C PRO A 30 13.27 -5.32 -8.53
N PRO A 31 12.71 -4.67 -7.49
CA PRO A 31 11.98 -5.39 -6.44
C PRO A 31 10.66 -5.99 -6.96
N ALA A 32 9.98 -5.36 -7.91
CA ALA A 32 8.79 -5.93 -8.55
C ALA A 32 9.12 -7.19 -9.35
N ALA A 33 10.27 -7.23 -10.05
CA ALA A 33 10.74 -8.41 -10.76
C ALA A 33 11.09 -9.57 -9.78
N VAL A 34 11.63 -9.27 -8.60
CA VAL A 34 11.86 -10.26 -7.56
C VAL A 34 10.54 -10.87 -7.07
N LEU A 35 9.50 -10.04 -6.90
CA LEU A 35 8.16 -10.53 -6.56
C LEU A 35 7.59 -11.42 -7.67
N GLY A 36 7.79 -11.03 -8.94
CA GLY A 36 7.38 -11.84 -10.08
C GLY A 36 8.08 -13.19 -10.12
N ALA A 37 9.38 -13.21 -9.96
CA ALA A 37 10.14 -14.46 -9.88
C ALA A 37 9.71 -15.33 -8.68
N GLY A 38 9.31 -14.71 -7.56
CA GLY A 38 8.72 -15.41 -6.42
C GLY A 38 7.35 -16.03 -6.75
N ALA A 39 6.54 -15.36 -7.56
CA ALA A 39 5.23 -15.85 -7.99
C ALA A 39 5.35 -17.15 -8.82
N ASP A 40 6.45 -17.32 -9.56
CA ASP A 40 6.73 -18.52 -10.33
C ASP A 40 6.85 -19.77 -9.44
N VAL A 41 7.24 -19.60 -8.18
CA VAL A 41 7.30 -20.71 -7.20
C VAL A 41 5.90 -21.29 -6.95
N LEU A 42 4.81 -20.50 -7.10
CA LEU A 42 3.44 -21.01 -6.99
C LEU A 42 3.16 -22.11 -8.02
N VAL A 43 3.71 -21.98 -9.23
CA VAL A 43 3.56 -23.01 -10.28
C VAL A 43 4.19 -24.33 -9.84
N LEU A 44 5.35 -24.26 -9.15
CA LEU A 44 6.07 -25.45 -8.71
C LEU A 44 5.41 -26.17 -7.53
N VAL A 45 4.61 -25.46 -6.74
CA VAL A 45 3.99 -26.00 -5.52
C VAL A 45 2.48 -26.21 -5.63
N ARG A 46 1.86 -25.94 -6.78
CA ARG A 46 0.41 -25.96 -7.02
C ARG A 46 -0.31 -27.27 -6.64
N GLU A 47 0.41 -28.39 -6.63
CA GLU A 47 -0.14 -29.69 -6.24
C GLU A 47 -0.17 -29.91 -4.72
N ASN A 48 0.45 -29.00 -3.95
CA ASN A 48 0.49 -29.05 -2.50
C ASN A 48 -0.16 -27.79 -1.91
N LEU A 49 -1.42 -27.90 -1.51
CA LEU A 49 -2.21 -26.80 -0.95
C LEU A 49 -1.50 -26.08 0.22
N GLY A 50 -0.82 -26.83 1.10
CA GLY A 50 -0.10 -26.22 2.22
C GLY A 50 1.09 -25.37 1.75
N ALA A 51 1.84 -25.85 0.78
CA ALA A 51 2.93 -25.10 0.17
C ALA A 51 2.42 -23.91 -0.64
N GLU A 52 1.34 -24.05 -1.39
CA GLU A 52 0.70 -22.96 -2.14
C GLU A 52 0.26 -21.83 -1.22
N ILE A 53 -0.41 -22.15 -0.10
CA ILE A 53 -0.81 -21.15 0.90
C ILE A 53 0.43 -20.47 1.50
N ALA A 54 1.46 -21.24 1.86
CA ALA A 54 2.68 -20.67 2.44
C ALA A 54 3.39 -19.71 1.47
N VAL A 55 3.55 -20.09 0.21
CA VAL A 55 4.14 -19.23 -0.83
C VAL A 55 3.28 -18.02 -1.10
N GLY A 56 1.95 -18.17 -1.17
CA GLY A 56 1.01 -17.07 -1.33
C GLY A 56 1.12 -16.03 -0.20
N LEU A 57 1.25 -16.48 1.05
CA LEU A 57 1.47 -15.58 2.20
C LEU A 57 2.82 -14.87 2.13
N ILE A 58 3.89 -15.56 1.71
CA ILE A 58 5.22 -14.95 1.51
C ILE A 58 5.17 -13.88 0.42
N LEU A 59 4.48 -14.14 -0.68
CA LEU A 59 4.31 -13.17 -1.76
C LEU A 59 3.50 -11.96 -1.34
N ALA A 60 2.41 -12.17 -0.61
CA ALA A 60 1.62 -11.09 -0.05
C ALA A 60 2.44 -10.21 0.91
N LEU A 61 3.26 -10.82 1.78
CA LEU A 61 4.20 -10.11 2.62
C LEU A 61 5.24 -9.34 1.78
N GLY A 62 5.77 -9.97 0.74
CA GLY A 62 6.70 -9.33 -0.20
C GLY A 62 6.09 -8.11 -0.89
N PHE A 63 4.82 -8.20 -1.28
CA PHE A 63 4.08 -7.07 -1.85
C PHE A 63 3.94 -5.90 -0.87
N GLU A 64 3.61 -6.16 0.39
CA GLU A 64 3.51 -5.11 1.41
C GLU A 64 4.87 -4.44 1.70
N LEU A 65 5.95 -5.21 1.68
CA LEU A 65 7.32 -4.66 1.75
C LEU A 65 7.62 -3.80 0.51
N TYR A 66 7.12 -4.20 -0.65
CA TYR A 66 7.24 -3.42 -1.87
C TYR A 66 6.41 -2.13 -1.81
N VAL A 67 5.20 -2.14 -1.24
CA VAL A 67 4.40 -0.93 -0.98
C VAL A 67 5.17 0.03 -0.07
N ALA A 68 5.77 -0.48 1.01
CA ALA A 68 6.60 0.33 1.90
C ALA A 68 7.82 0.93 1.18
N TYR A 69 8.44 0.18 0.29
CA TYR A 69 9.53 0.65 -0.55
C TYR A 69 9.05 1.72 -1.56
N ALA A 70 7.88 1.53 -2.18
CA ALA A 70 7.27 2.52 -3.08
C ALA A 70 6.97 3.83 -2.35
N GLU A 71 6.51 3.78 -1.09
CA GLU A 71 6.30 4.96 -0.24
C GLU A 71 7.60 5.76 -0.05
N LEU A 72 8.71 5.06 0.20
CA LEU A 72 10.02 5.73 0.30
C LEU A 72 10.45 6.41 -1.02
N ILE A 73 10.11 5.82 -2.18
CA ILE A 73 10.34 6.44 -3.50
C ILE A 73 9.48 7.68 -3.65
N VAL A 74 8.17 7.60 -3.35
CA VAL A 74 7.24 8.73 -3.43
C VAL A 74 7.71 9.88 -2.54
N HIS A 75 8.07 9.59 -1.29
CA HIS A 75 8.60 10.58 -0.37
C HIS A 75 9.89 11.24 -0.87
N ALA A 76 10.81 10.47 -1.45
CA ALA A 76 12.04 10.99 -2.03
C ALA A 76 11.78 11.87 -3.27
N ASP A 77 10.86 11.47 -4.15
CA ASP A 77 10.46 12.25 -5.33
C ASP A 77 9.82 13.59 -4.93
N ARG A 78 9.00 13.60 -3.87
CA ARG A 78 8.34 14.80 -3.32
C ARG A 78 9.31 15.76 -2.64
N SER A 79 10.34 15.25 -1.96
CA SER A 79 11.31 16.08 -1.27
C SER A 79 12.24 16.86 -2.20
N GLY A 80 12.22 16.57 -3.51
CA GLY A 80 13.04 17.28 -4.52
C GLY A 80 14.55 17.11 -4.34
N GLY A 81 14.96 16.17 -3.49
CA GLY A 81 16.37 15.86 -3.23
C GLY A 81 17.03 15.02 -4.32
N PRO A 82 18.32 14.71 -4.17
CA PRO A 82 19.00 13.78 -5.08
C PRO A 82 18.33 12.41 -5.03
N ARG A 83 18.26 11.74 -6.19
CA ARG A 83 17.64 10.43 -6.31
C ARG A 83 18.36 9.43 -5.40
N PRO A 84 17.62 8.75 -4.49
CA PRO A 84 18.23 7.78 -3.60
C PRO A 84 18.67 6.53 -4.38
N ARG A 85 19.67 5.84 -3.86
CA ARG A 85 20.06 4.52 -4.39
C ARG A 85 19.17 3.45 -3.77
N THR A 86 18.91 2.36 -4.52
CA THR A 86 18.13 1.21 -4.04
C THR A 86 18.60 0.73 -2.67
N LEU A 87 19.93 0.60 -2.45
CA LEU A 87 20.49 0.16 -1.17
C LEU A 87 20.19 1.13 -0.03
N GLU A 88 20.14 2.42 -0.30
CA GLU A 88 19.78 3.43 0.70
C GLU A 88 18.32 3.31 1.12
N LEU A 89 17.41 3.13 0.15
CA LEU A 89 15.98 2.89 0.43
C LEU A 89 15.78 1.60 1.24
N LEU A 90 16.47 0.52 0.89
CA LEU A 90 16.44 -0.74 1.65
C LEU A 90 16.96 -0.56 3.08
N ARG A 91 18.04 0.19 3.28
CA ARG A 91 18.55 0.51 4.63
C ARG A 91 17.56 1.34 5.45
N ARG A 92 16.82 2.25 4.82
CA ARG A 92 15.76 3.03 5.48
C ARG A 92 14.55 2.16 5.84
N ALA A 93 14.20 1.19 5.00
CA ALA A 93 13.12 0.24 5.25
C ALA A 93 13.46 -0.81 6.33
N ALA A 94 14.74 -1.20 6.47
CA ALA A 94 15.18 -2.28 7.35
C ALA A 94 14.68 -2.16 8.81
N PRO A 95 14.75 -1.00 9.50
CA PRO A 95 14.26 -0.88 10.87
C PRO A 95 12.74 -0.98 10.98
N LEU A 96 12.00 -0.76 9.89
CA LEU A 96 10.54 -0.84 9.85
C LEU A 96 10.04 -2.25 9.55
N THR A 97 10.91 -3.13 9.06
CA THR A 97 10.58 -4.49 8.65
C THR A 97 9.84 -5.30 9.72
N PRO A 98 10.23 -5.31 11.01
CA PRO A 98 9.48 -6.08 12.01
C PRO A 98 8.03 -5.64 12.17
N ALA A 99 7.77 -4.32 12.16
CA ALA A 99 6.41 -3.80 12.25
C ALA A 99 5.60 -4.11 10.98
N LEU A 100 6.23 -4.00 9.80
CA LEU A 100 5.63 -4.37 8.50
C LEU A 100 5.27 -5.86 8.48
N VAL A 101 6.17 -6.75 8.86
CA VAL A 101 5.94 -8.20 8.88
C VAL A 101 4.75 -8.55 9.79
N VAL A 102 4.72 -8.03 11.02
CA VAL A 102 3.62 -8.31 11.96
C VAL A 102 2.30 -7.75 11.44
N ALA A 103 2.30 -6.52 10.92
CA ALA A 103 1.10 -5.91 10.36
C ALA A 103 0.60 -6.65 9.12
N SER A 104 1.51 -7.08 8.23
CA SER A 104 1.16 -7.82 7.01
C SER A 104 0.58 -9.19 7.33
N ILE A 105 1.13 -9.92 8.29
CA ILE A 105 0.57 -11.22 8.72
C ILE A 105 -0.90 -11.02 9.13
N VAL A 106 -1.20 -10.01 9.92
CA VAL A 106 -2.58 -9.72 10.36
C VAL A 106 -3.43 -9.22 9.20
N ALA A 107 -2.93 -8.24 8.43
CA ALA A 107 -3.66 -7.59 7.35
C ALA A 107 -3.94 -8.51 6.15
N VAL A 108 -3.17 -9.58 5.98
CA VAL A 108 -3.37 -10.59 4.94
C VAL A 108 -4.17 -11.78 5.46
N SER A 109 -3.75 -12.38 6.59
CA SER A 109 -4.37 -13.61 7.09
C SER A 109 -5.82 -13.41 7.55
N VAL A 110 -6.12 -12.29 8.22
CA VAL A 110 -7.46 -12.05 8.75
C VAL A 110 -8.49 -11.79 7.64
N PRO A 111 -8.24 -10.93 6.62
CA PRO A 111 -9.13 -10.79 5.48
C PRO A 111 -9.30 -12.08 4.68
N ILE A 112 -8.25 -12.85 4.45
CA ILE A 112 -8.34 -14.15 3.76
C ILE A 112 -9.27 -15.10 4.53
N ALA A 113 -9.08 -15.25 5.84
CA ALA A 113 -9.94 -16.08 6.67
C ALA A 113 -11.40 -15.56 6.68
N ALA A 114 -11.59 -14.24 6.75
CA ALA A 114 -12.91 -13.61 6.69
C ALA A 114 -13.57 -13.79 5.32
N THR A 115 -12.80 -13.76 4.22
CA THR A 115 -13.31 -14.00 2.86
C THR A 115 -13.74 -15.46 2.67
N GLY A 116 -12.99 -16.40 3.26
CA GLY A 116 -13.35 -17.82 3.28
C GLY A 116 -14.67 -18.09 4.02
N LEU A 117 -15.02 -17.27 5.00
CA LEU A 117 -16.31 -17.35 5.72
C LEU A 117 -17.39 -16.52 5.02
N LEU A 118 -17.08 -15.28 4.64
CA LEU A 118 -17.97 -14.33 3.94
C LEU A 118 -17.13 -13.34 3.13
N VAL A 119 -17.37 -13.26 1.82
CA VAL A 119 -16.60 -12.41 0.89
C VAL A 119 -16.66 -10.92 1.28
N ILE A 120 -17.84 -10.41 1.65
CA ILE A 120 -18.02 -8.99 1.95
C ILE A 120 -17.19 -8.52 3.15
N PRO A 121 -17.21 -9.18 4.33
CA PRO A 121 -16.33 -8.81 5.44
C PRO A 121 -14.85 -8.90 5.11
N GLY A 122 -14.42 -9.88 4.31
CA GLY A 122 -13.01 -9.99 3.90
C GLY A 122 -12.56 -8.81 3.06
N LEU A 123 -13.32 -8.42 2.03
CA LEU A 123 -13.03 -7.25 1.21
C LEU A 123 -13.10 -5.94 2.01
N TRP A 124 -14.02 -5.86 2.96
CA TRP A 124 -14.12 -4.71 3.85
C TRP A 124 -12.87 -4.58 4.72
N LEU A 125 -12.40 -5.66 5.34
CA LEU A 125 -11.16 -5.68 6.12
C LEU A 125 -9.93 -5.35 5.26
N LEU A 126 -9.82 -5.94 4.08
CA LEU A 126 -8.77 -5.63 3.12
C LEU A 126 -8.73 -4.13 2.81
N THR A 127 -9.88 -3.52 2.56
CA THR A 127 -9.99 -2.09 2.28
C THR A 127 -9.56 -1.23 3.47
N ILE A 128 -10.05 -1.50 4.68
CA ILE A 128 -9.76 -0.64 5.84
C ILE A 128 -8.32 -0.75 6.33
N TRP A 129 -7.62 -1.84 6.01
CA TRP A 129 -6.23 -2.04 6.39
C TRP A 129 -5.24 -1.81 5.24
N SER A 130 -5.70 -1.50 4.04
CA SER A 130 -4.84 -1.36 2.85
C SER A 130 -3.76 -0.28 2.93
N LEU A 131 -3.87 0.69 3.84
CA LEU A 131 -2.94 1.81 3.99
C LEU A 131 -1.97 1.66 5.17
N PHE A 132 -1.86 0.47 5.78
CA PHE A 132 -1.02 0.29 6.96
C PHE A 132 0.49 0.41 6.64
N ALA A 133 0.92 -0.09 5.47
CA ALA A 133 2.32 -0.07 5.09
C ALA A 133 2.87 1.37 4.92
N PRO A 134 2.20 2.28 4.15
CA PRO A 134 2.58 3.69 4.14
C PRO A 134 2.52 4.34 5.53
N ALA A 135 1.53 3.99 6.39
CA ALA A 135 1.43 4.54 7.73
C ALA A 135 2.64 4.15 8.62
N ILE A 136 3.15 2.92 8.50
CA ILE A 136 4.37 2.50 9.19
C ILE A 136 5.57 3.31 8.70
N VAL A 137 5.71 3.47 7.40
CA VAL A 137 6.86 4.16 6.80
C VAL A 137 6.85 5.65 7.13
N HIS A 138 5.71 6.29 7.00
CA HIS A 138 5.58 7.76 7.14
C HIS A 138 5.55 8.23 8.59
N GLU A 139 4.80 7.52 9.43
CA GLU A 139 4.59 7.89 10.83
C GLU A 139 5.43 7.06 11.82
N HIS A 140 6.26 6.12 11.33
CA HIS A 140 7.10 5.20 12.15
C HIS A 140 6.28 4.43 13.21
N LEU A 141 5.05 4.04 12.86
CA LEU A 141 4.12 3.37 13.76
C LEU A 141 4.45 1.88 13.94
N GLY A 142 4.15 1.35 15.12
CA GLY A 142 4.09 -0.09 15.33
C GLY A 142 2.87 -0.71 14.62
N ALA A 143 2.89 -2.03 14.40
CA ALA A 143 1.90 -2.77 13.60
C ALA A 143 0.43 -2.45 13.98
N THR A 144 0.07 -2.57 15.26
CA THR A 144 -1.31 -2.33 15.71
C THR A 144 -1.76 -0.87 15.58
N ALA A 145 -0.83 0.07 15.79
CA ALA A 145 -1.11 1.49 15.61
C ALA A 145 -1.33 1.82 14.14
N ALA A 146 -0.53 1.26 13.23
CA ALA A 146 -0.66 1.44 11.80
C ALA A 146 -1.97 0.89 11.24
N LEU A 147 -2.41 -0.30 11.66
CA LEU A 147 -3.71 -0.86 11.29
C LEU A 147 -4.88 0.03 11.77
N LYS A 148 -4.81 0.53 12.99
CA LYS A 148 -5.81 1.49 13.53
C LYS A 148 -5.79 2.81 12.75
N ARG A 149 -4.59 3.32 12.42
CA ARG A 149 -4.41 4.53 11.62
C ARG A 149 -5.00 4.38 10.22
N SER A 150 -4.68 3.29 9.52
CA SER A 150 -5.28 2.94 8.23
C SER A 150 -6.80 2.92 8.30
N ALA A 151 -7.38 2.18 9.26
CA ALA A 151 -8.82 2.12 9.45
C ALA A 151 -9.47 3.49 9.71
N ALA A 152 -8.81 4.37 10.47
CA ALA A 152 -9.31 5.71 10.73
C ALA A 152 -9.30 6.59 9.48
N MET A 153 -8.24 6.52 8.66
CA MET A 153 -8.11 7.28 7.42
C MET A 153 -9.12 6.84 6.36
N VAL A 154 -9.29 5.53 6.20
CA VAL A 154 -10.18 4.94 5.18
C VAL A 154 -11.66 5.23 5.45
N ARG A 155 -12.10 5.31 6.73
CA ARG A 155 -13.52 5.56 7.07
C ARG A 155 -14.12 6.78 6.38
N GLY A 156 -13.34 7.83 6.18
CA GLY A 156 -13.81 9.08 5.54
C GLY A 156 -13.89 9.01 4.01
N ALA A 157 -13.27 8.00 3.38
CA ALA A 157 -13.16 7.86 1.93
C ALA A 157 -13.28 6.39 1.47
N PHE A 158 -13.97 5.55 2.23
CA PHE A 158 -14.03 4.10 2.05
C PHE A 158 -14.24 3.67 0.59
N TRP A 159 -15.26 4.19 -0.08
CA TRP A 159 -15.57 3.80 -1.46
C TRP A 159 -14.50 4.21 -2.46
N ALA A 160 -13.84 5.35 -2.24
CA ALA A 160 -12.74 5.76 -3.10
C ALA A 160 -11.51 4.88 -2.91
N VAL A 161 -11.19 4.51 -1.66
CA VAL A 161 -10.10 3.58 -1.35
C VAL A 161 -10.43 2.19 -1.87
N ALA A 162 -11.65 1.69 -1.66
CA ALA A 162 -12.09 0.41 -2.20
C ALA A 162 -11.96 0.35 -3.72
N ALA A 163 -12.42 1.39 -4.42
CA ALA A 163 -12.36 1.44 -5.88
C ALA A 163 -10.94 1.58 -6.44
N THR A 164 -10.03 2.22 -5.73
CA THR A 164 -8.65 2.43 -6.22
C THR A 164 -7.68 1.40 -5.68
N VAL A 165 -7.60 1.23 -4.37
CA VAL A 165 -6.60 0.38 -3.72
C VAL A 165 -7.01 -1.08 -3.77
N THR A 166 -8.22 -1.41 -3.31
CA THR A 166 -8.68 -2.81 -3.29
C THR A 166 -8.76 -3.39 -4.69
N VAL A 167 -9.27 -2.62 -5.68
CA VAL A 167 -9.29 -3.07 -7.08
C VAL A 167 -7.86 -3.27 -7.61
N SER A 168 -6.92 -2.38 -7.30
CA SER A 168 -5.52 -2.53 -7.73
C SER A 168 -4.89 -3.79 -7.15
N ILE A 169 -5.11 -4.09 -5.87
CA ILE A 169 -4.63 -5.32 -5.22
C ILE A 169 -5.27 -6.55 -5.87
N LEU A 170 -6.58 -6.54 -6.11
CA LEU A 170 -7.27 -7.66 -6.75
C LEU A 170 -6.80 -7.91 -8.18
N VAL A 171 -6.56 -6.85 -8.95
CA VAL A 171 -6.02 -6.95 -10.32
C VAL A 171 -4.60 -7.52 -10.30
N GLU A 172 -3.78 -7.06 -9.37
CA GLU A 172 -2.42 -7.57 -9.20
C GLU A 172 -2.43 -9.07 -8.85
N HIS A 173 -3.20 -9.48 -7.85
CA HIS A 173 -3.33 -10.89 -7.47
C HIS A 173 -3.91 -11.74 -8.59
N ALA A 174 -4.94 -11.28 -9.29
CA ALA A 174 -5.50 -11.98 -10.44
C ALA A 174 -4.46 -12.15 -11.57
N ALA A 175 -3.64 -11.14 -11.84
CA ALA A 175 -2.57 -11.22 -12.83
C ALA A 175 -1.49 -12.25 -12.44
N ILE A 176 -1.07 -12.28 -11.17
CA ILE A 176 -0.14 -13.28 -10.64
C ILE A 176 -0.70 -14.70 -10.81
N HIS A 177 -1.95 -14.92 -10.40
CA HIS A 177 -2.58 -16.23 -10.53
C HIS A 177 -2.78 -16.65 -11.99
N ALA A 178 -3.22 -15.74 -12.86
CA ALA A 178 -3.40 -16.04 -14.28
C ALA A 178 -2.07 -16.45 -14.93
N THR A 179 -0.99 -15.72 -14.68
CA THR A 179 0.33 -16.06 -15.22
C THR A 179 0.87 -17.37 -14.66
N ALA A 180 0.64 -17.68 -13.38
CA ALA A 180 1.05 -18.94 -12.77
C ALA A 180 0.34 -20.15 -13.40
N HIS A 181 -0.94 -20.01 -13.81
CA HIS A 181 -1.70 -21.11 -14.44
C HIS A 181 -1.43 -21.26 -15.93
N GLU A 182 -1.08 -20.20 -16.65
CA GLU A 182 -0.89 -20.22 -18.10
C GLU A 182 0.57 -20.39 -18.55
N ALA A 183 1.52 -20.26 -17.64
CA ALA A 183 2.94 -20.31 -17.99
C ALA A 183 3.41 -21.64 -18.61
N GLU A 184 2.73 -22.74 -18.33
CA GLU A 184 3.12 -24.07 -18.75
C GLU A 184 2.74 -24.47 -20.20
N PRO A 185 1.55 -24.21 -20.70
CA PRO A 185 1.15 -24.70 -22.02
C PRO A 185 1.52 -23.80 -23.19
N ALA A 186 1.69 -22.50 -22.97
CA ALA A 186 1.74 -21.54 -24.09
C ALA A 186 3.12 -21.41 -24.75
N SER A 187 4.22 -21.69 -24.05
CA SER A 187 5.58 -21.39 -24.54
C SER A 187 6.46 -22.60 -24.80
N GLY A 188 6.08 -23.80 -24.37
CA GLY A 188 6.93 -25.01 -24.47
C GLY A 188 8.26 -24.89 -23.71
N SER A 189 8.50 -23.80 -23.00
CA SER A 189 9.70 -23.51 -22.23
C SER A 189 9.35 -22.91 -20.88
N LEU A 190 9.69 -23.62 -19.79
CA LEU A 190 9.54 -23.13 -18.42
C LEU A 190 10.18 -21.74 -18.23
N VAL A 191 11.38 -21.55 -18.79
CA VAL A 191 12.13 -20.28 -18.66
C VAL A 191 11.35 -19.10 -19.29
N MET A 192 10.72 -19.30 -20.43
CA MET A 192 9.94 -18.24 -21.06
C MET A 192 8.69 -17.90 -20.23
N GLY A 193 8.01 -18.92 -19.68
CA GLY A 193 6.89 -18.73 -18.77
C GLY A 193 7.27 -17.89 -17.54
N LEU A 194 8.40 -18.21 -16.90
CA LEU A 194 8.95 -17.48 -15.76
C LEU A 194 9.26 -16.01 -16.11
N ILE A 195 9.88 -15.76 -17.26
CA ILE A 195 10.16 -14.39 -17.71
C ILE A 195 8.86 -13.60 -17.94
N VAL A 196 7.86 -14.21 -18.56
CA VAL A 196 6.57 -13.55 -18.82
C VAL A 196 5.87 -13.23 -17.50
N ALA A 197 5.82 -14.16 -16.55
CA ALA A 197 5.20 -13.97 -15.26
C ALA A 197 5.92 -12.85 -14.45
N ALA A 198 7.26 -12.85 -14.42
CA ALA A 198 8.03 -11.80 -13.78
C ALA A 198 7.77 -10.42 -14.38
N VAL A 199 7.68 -10.32 -15.71
CA VAL A 199 7.39 -9.06 -16.41
C VAL A 199 5.96 -8.59 -16.12
N VAL A 200 4.97 -9.47 -16.21
CA VAL A 200 3.56 -9.13 -15.93
C VAL A 200 3.41 -8.65 -14.49
N THR A 201 3.98 -9.39 -13.54
CA THR A 201 3.95 -8.99 -12.12
C THR A 201 4.61 -7.63 -11.92
N ALA A 202 5.78 -7.40 -12.48
CA ALA A 202 6.47 -6.11 -12.37
C ALA A 202 5.65 -4.94 -12.95
N VAL A 203 4.96 -5.17 -14.06
CA VAL A 203 4.11 -4.15 -14.71
C VAL A 203 2.86 -3.84 -13.90
N VAL A 204 2.30 -4.81 -13.18
CA VAL A 204 1.04 -4.64 -12.43
C VAL A 204 1.29 -4.19 -10.99
N SER A 205 2.30 -4.77 -10.31
CA SER A 205 2.59 -4.46 -8.89
C SER A 205 3.10 -3.02 -8.70
N GLY A 206 3.85 -2.47 -9.66
CA GLY A 206 4.34 -1.09 -9.61
C GLY A 206 3.21 -0.06 -9.48
N PRO A 207 2.28 0.01 -10.44
CA PRO A 207 1.12 0.89 -10.36
C PRO A 207 0.28 0.68 -9.09
N ALA A 208 0.08 -0.58 -8.65
CA ALA A 208 -0.66 -0.88 -7.44
C ALA A 208 0.01 -0.28 -6.19
N ALA A 209 1.31 -0.50 -6.01
CA ALA A 209 2.07 0.02 -4.88
C ALA A 209 2.08 1.57 -4.85
N PHE A 210 2.34 2.22 -5.98
CA PHE A 210 2.28 3.69 -6.07
C PHE A 210 0.87 4.25 -5.85
N THR A 211 -0.18 3.52 -6.26
CA THR A 211 -1.57 3.90 -5.98
C THR A 211 -1.84 3.93 -4.48
N ILE A 212 -1.41 2.90 -3.74
CA ILE A 212 -1.56 2.81 -2.29
C ILE A 212 -0.86 3.98 -1.61
N SER A 213 0.40 4.25 -1.97
CA SER A 213 1.20 5.35 -1.42
C SER A 213 0.57 6.72 -1.68
N LEU A 214 0.14 7.01 -2.92
CA LEU A 214 -0.49 8.28 -3.25
C LEU A 214 -1.85 8.48 -2.58
N VAL A 215 -2.65 7.41 -2.44
CA VAL A 215 -3.92 7.48 -1.71
C VAL A 215 -3.67 7.82 -0.25
N TYR A 216 -2.65 7.21 0.38
CA TYR A 216 -2.25 7.54 1.73
C TYR A 216 -1.89 9.03 1.87
N GLU A 217 -0.97 9.55 1.06
CA GLU A 217 -0.58 10.98 1.09
C GLU A 217 -1.77 11.93 0.96
N ARG A 218 -2.67 11.64 0.02
CA ARG A 218 -3.86 12.48 -0.23
C ARG A 218 -4.84 12.49 0.93
N LEU A 219 -4.96 11.37 1.63
CA LEU A 219 -5.82 11.27 2.82
C LEU A 219 -5.16 11.93 4.02
N ASP A 220 -3.85 11.78 4.21
CA ASP A 220 -3.11 12.38 5.31
C ASP A 220 -3.14 13.91 5.23
N THR A 221 -2.82 14.50 4.07
CA THR A 221 -2.92 15.95 3.85
C THR A 221 -4.34 16.48 4.09
N GLY A 222 -5.37 15.69 3.72
CA GLY A 222 -6.77 16.03 3.98
C GLY A 222 -7.16 16.00 5.46
N VAL A 223 -6.49 15.21 6.28
CA VAL A 223 -6.70 15.17 7.75
C VAL A 223 -6.01 16.35 8.41
N GLN A 224 -4.79 16.68 8.01
CA GLN A 224 -4.01 17.79 8.58
C GLN A 224 -4.65 19.16 8.29
N THR A 225 -5.35 19.34 7.17
CA THR A 225 -6.02 20.57 6.81
C THR A 225 -7.40 20.77 7.48
N ARG A 226 -7.92 19.81 8.25
CA ARG A 226 -9.11 20.00 9.08
C ARG A 226 -8.70 20.79 10.33
N PRO A 227 -9.19 22.04 10.52
CA PRO A 227 -8.95 22.75 11.76
C PRO A 227 -9.50 21.90 12.90
N ALA A 228 -8.73 21.78 13.99
CA ALA A 228 -9.17 21.09 15.20
C ALA A 228 -10.48 21.73 15.64
N VAL A 229 -11.59 21.02 15.45
CA VAL A 229 -12.90 21.43 15.95
C VAL A 229 -12.81 21.31 17.47
N GLY A 230 -12.49 22.40 18.13
CA GLY A 230 -12.39 22.40 19.59
C GLY A 230 -11.28 23.24 20.22
N SER A 231 -10.53 24.08 19.47
CA SER A 231 -9.77 25.12 20.15
C SER A 231 -10.75 26.16 20.71
N VAL A 232 -11.32 25.82 21.85
CA VAL A 232 -11.96 26.80 22.71
C VAL A 232 -10.92 27.88 22.99
N HIS A 233 -11.06 29.03 22.36
CA HIS A 233 -10.31 30.21 22.74
C HIS A 233 -10.43 30.36 24.28
N PRO A 234 -9.32 30.39 25.03
CA PRO A 234 -9.43 30.81 26.43
C PRO A 234 -10.05 32.19 26.39
N ARG A 235 -11.24 32.31 26.98
CA ARG A 235 -11.88 33.61 27.19
C ARG A 235 -10.85 34.53 27.82
N SER A 236 -10.46 35.56 27.08
CA SER A 236 -9.68 36.68 27.57
C SER A 236 -10.31 37.14 28.89
N SER A 237 -9.63 36.85 29.98
CA SER A 237 -9.97 37.41 31.28
C SER A 237 -9.80 38.93 31.15
N ALA A 238 -10.93 39.64 31.14
CA ALA A 238 -10.96 41.10 31.19
C ALA A 238 -10.14 41.59 32.39
N PRO A 239 -9.32 42.64 32.24
CA PRO A 239 -8.58 43.20 33.39
C PRO A 239 -9.54 43.78 34.40
N VAL A 240 -9.43 43.29 35.63
CA VAL A 240 -10.10 43.89 36.81
C VAL A 240 -9.55 45.32 36.97
N ARG A 241 -10.39 46.32 36.72
CA ARG A 241 -10.10 47.72 37.07
C ARG A 241 -10.03 47.81 38.59
N SER A 242 -8.85 47.99 39.12
CA SER A 242 -8.65 48.45 40.48
C SER A 242 -9.02 49.94 40.54
N GLY A 243 -10.20 50.22 41.11
CA GLY A 243 -10.57 51.57 41.48
C GLY A 243 -9.79 52.01 42.75
N SER A 244 -9.03 53.08 42.60
CA SER A 244 -8.41 53.82 43.71
C SER A 244 -9.42 54.84 44.24
N THR A 245 -9.69 54.75 45.53
CA THR A 245 -10.04 55.90 46.37
C THR A 245 -9.08 55.97 47.50
#